data_36d617f75de6c7e7bd49ae882cbcae36
#
_entry.id   36d617f75de6c7e7bd49ae882cbcae36
#
_cell.length_a   1.000
_cell.length_b   1.000
_cell.length_c   1.000
_cell.angle_alpha   90.00
_cell.angle_beta   90.00
_cell.angle_gamma   90.00
#
_symmetry.space_group_name_H-M   'P 1'
#
loop_
_entity.id
_entity.type
_entity.pdbx_description
1 polymer ?
#
loop_
_entity_poly.entity_id
_entity_poly.type
_entity_poly.pdbx_seq_one_letter_code
_entity_poly.pdbx_strand_id
1 'polypeptide(L)'
;TQPWHVVDGCIQAKGDGSDASGYIVTDKQYENFELSWDWKLSKGGNSGMLYHVVERPQFAVPYVTGPEYQLIDEPNFPEPLEEWQKLGVDYAMHLPDKSKMKVNPQGEWNNSKIVFDNGHVEHWLNGQKILEFEAWTDDWYEKKNSGKWANAPEYGLAKKGVLCLQDHGYPASFRNIKIKELPRKSKEVNLFNGVDLKGWEAYGTELWYVKD
;
A
#
# COMPACT_ATOMS: atom_id res chain seq x y z
N THR A 1 -20.87 -15.17 10.91
CA THR A 1 -20.93 -13.78 11.48
C THR A 1 -19.99 -12.90 10.67
N GLN A 2 -20.46 -11.71 10.27
CA GLN A 2 -19.62 -10.75 9.56
C GLN A 2 -18.49 -10.31 10.49
N PRO A 3 -17.20 -10.38 10.06
CA PRO A 3 -16.06 -9.98 10.89
C PRO A 3 -15.98 -8.45 11.10
N TRP A 4 -16.63 -7.70 10.23
CA TRP A 4 -16.67 -6.24 10.25
C TRP A 4 -18.07 -5.71 10.57
N HIS A 5 -18.15 -4.65 11.34
CA HIS A 5 -19.41 -3.99 11.70
C HIS A 5 -19.21 -2.49 11.90
N VAL A 6 -20.31 -1.76 11.98
CA VAL A 6 -20.28 -0.32 12.25
C VAL A 6 -20.76 -0.08 13.68
N VAL A 7 -19.93 0.59 14.48
CA VAL A 7 -20.24 0.99 15.87
C VAL A 7 -19.81 2.43 16.08
N ASP A 8 -20.71 3.25 16.57
CA ASP A 8 -20.46 4.67 16.91
C ASP A 8 -19.78 5.45 15.77
N GLY A 9 -20.20 5.21 14.52
CA GLY A 9 -19.65 5.86 13.33
C GLY A 9 -18.27 5.37 12.92
N CYS A 10 -17.79 4.28 13.49
CA CYS A 10 -16.52 3.64 13.14
C CYS A 10 -16.74 2.32 12.42
N ILE A 11 -15.92 2.00 11.44
CA ILE A 11 -15.74 0.65 10.92
C ILE A 11 -14.87 -0.09 11.93
N GLN A 12 -15.31 -1.27 12.37
CA GLN A 12 -14.62 -2.01 13.41
C GLN A 12 -14.42 -3.47 13.01
N ALA A 13 -13.16 -3.93 13.06
CA ALA A 13 -12.84 -5.34 13.02
C ALA A 13 -13.19 -5.96 14.36
N LYS A 14 -13.88 -7.09 14.37
CA LYS A 14 -14.37 -7.74 15.57
C LYS A 14 -13.24 -8.33 16.42
N GLY A 15 -12.21 -8.85 15.75
CA GLY A 15 -11.08 -9.47 16.43
C GLY A 15 -11.51 -10.70 17.21
N ASP A 16 -11.81 -11.78 16.53
CA ASP A 16 -12.24 -13.04 17.15
C ASP A 16 -11.06 -13.97 17.51
N GLY A 17 -9.83 -13.49 17.36
CA GLY A 17 -8.60 -14.24 17.61
C GLY A 17 -8.17 -15.13 16.45
N SER A 18 -8.84 -15.05 15.30
CA SER A 18 -8.54 -15.84 14.10
C SER A 18 -7.88 -14.98 13.03
N ASP A 19 -6.72 -15.39 12.52
CA ASP A 19 -6.07 -14.78 11.35
C ASP A 19 -6.89 -14.94 10.06
N ALA A 20 -7.93 -15.72 10.08
CA ALA A 20 -8.82 -15.95 8.95
C ALA A 20 -10.01 -14.99 8.89
N SER A 21 -10.00 -13.94 9.70
CA SER A 21 -11.18 -13.09 9.92
C SER A 21 -11.54 -12.21 8.73
N GLY A 22 -10.66 -12.04 7.81
CA GLY A 22 -11.04 -11.44 6.55
C GLY A 22 -10.68 -9.97 6.41
N TYR A 23 -10.96 -9.53 5.21
CA TYR A 23 -10.61 -8.20 4.74
C TYR A 23 -11.88 -7.51 4.24
N ILE A 24 -11.94 -6.18 4.34
CA ILE A 24 -12.92 -5.41 3.60
C ILE A 24 -12.21 -4.55 2.57
N VAL A 25 -12.83 -4.41 1.41
CA VAL A 25 -12.27 -3.67 0.28
C VAL A 25 -13.24 -2.59 -0.17
N THR A 26 -12.72 -1.57 -0.86
CA THR A 26 -13.56 -0.56 -1.51
C THR A 26 -14.14 -1.10 -2.80
N ASP A 27 -15.36 -0.70 -3.17
CA ASP A 27 -15.95 -1.04 -4.47
C ASP A 27 -15.19 -0.38 -5.64
N LYS A 28 -14.59 0.78 -5.39
CA LYS A 28 -13.84 1.55 -6.37
C LYS A 28 -12.35 1.28 -6.26
N GLN A 29 -11.71 1.23 -7.42
CA GLN A 29 -10.25 1.20 -7.54
C GLN A 29 -9.67 2.61 -7.67
N TYR A 30 -8.50 2.82 -7.09
CA TYR A 30 -7.76 4.08 -7.09
C TYR A 30 -6.37 3.89 -7.69
N GLU A 31 -5.87 4.91 -8.39
CA GLU A 31 -4.53 4.92 -9.00
C GLU A 31 -3.59 5.87 -8.23
N ASN A 32 -3.85 7.15 -8.29
CA ASN A 32 -3.11 8.17 -7.57
C ASN A 32 -4.02 8.84 -6.55
N PHE A 33 -3.56 8.99 -5.33
CA PHE A 33 -4.43 9.46 -4.26
C PHE A 33 -3.65 10.01 -3.05
N GLU A 34 -4.34 10.82 -2.26
CA GLU A 34 -4.07 11.05 -0.84
C GLU A 34 -5.18 10.34 -0.05
N LEU A 35 -4.84 9.33 0.74
CA LEU A 35 -5.74 8.59 1.61
C LEU A 35 -5.39 8.90 3.06
N SER A 36 -6.35 9.38 3.84
CA SER A 36 -6.17 9.60 5.29
C SER A 36 -7.25 8.87 6.08
N TRP A 37 -6.88 8.41 7.26
CA TRP A 37 -7.82 7.74 8.17
C TRP A 37 -7.36 7.89 9.63
N ASP A 38 -8.32 7.83 10.54
CA ASP A 38 -8.03 7.64 11.95
C ASP A 38 -8.18 6.15 12.29
N TRP A 39 -7.30 5.68 13.15
CA TRP A 39 -7.31 4.29 13.60
C TRP A 39 -7.03 4.17 15.09
N LYS A 40 -7.52 3.09 15.68
CA LYS A 40 -7.32 2.73 17.08
C LYS A 40 -7.26 1.21 17.20
N LEU A 41 -6.22 0.68 17.82
CA LEU A 41 -6.02 -0.75 18.04
C LEU A 41 -6.32 -1.14 19.49
N SER A 42 -6.75 -2.38 19.69
CA SER A 42 -6.72 -3.03 20.99
C SER A 42 -5.29 -3.27 21.47
N LYS A 43 -5.11 -3.65 22.72
CA LYS A 43 -3.82 -4.03 23.26
C LYS A 43 -3.21 -5.22 22.48
N GLY A 44 -1.99 -5.08 22.03
CA GLY A 44 -1.30 -6.04 21.16
C GLY A 44 -1.95 -6.19 19.78
N GLY A 45 -2.76 -5.21 19.35
CA GLY A 45 -3.51 -5.26 18.10
C GLY A 45 -2.61 -5.18 16.88
N ASN A 46 -3.05 -5.85 15.82
CA ASN A 46 -2.43 -5.86 14.50
C ASN A 46 -3.51 -5.67 13.42
N SER A 47 -3.23 -4.84 12.45
CA SER A 47 -4.06 -4.55 11.30
C SER A 47 -3.21 -3.92 10.20
N GLY A 48 -3.83 -3.53 9.08
CA GLY A 48 -3.13 -2.87 7.96
C GLY A 48 -4.09 -2.13 7.05
N MET A 49 -3.56 -1.11 6.38
CA MET A 49 -4.19 -0.46 5.24
C MET A 49 -3.43 -0.85 3.99
N LEU A 50 -4.05 -1.71 3.16
CA LEU A 50 -3.46 -2.13 1.89
C LEU A 50 -4.03 -1.28 0.75
N TYR A 51 -3.21 -1.06 -0.26
CA TYR A 51 -3.59 -0.28 -1.43
C TYR A 51 -3.17 -0.97 -2.73
N HIS A 52 -3.76 -0.57 -3.85
CA HIS A 52 -3.57 -1.20 -5.16
C HIS A 52 -3.77 -2.72 -5.16
N VAL A 53 -4.65 -3.20 -4.29
CA VAL A 53 -4.99 -4.63 -4.21
C VAL A 53 -5.72 -5.04 -5.48
N VAL A 54 -5.30 -6.16 -6.05
CA VAL A 54 -5.93 -6.78 -7.22
C VAL A 54 -6.75 -7.98 -6.78
N GLU A 55 -8.05 -7.90 -6.98
CA GLU A 55 -8.97 -9.00 -6.69
C GLU A 55 -9.10 -9.91 -7.92
N ARG A 56 -8.55 -11.11 -7.84
CA ARG A 56 -8.69 -12.17 -8.85
C ARG A 56 -8.74 -13.54 -8.17
N PRO A 57 -9.41 -14.53 -8.77
CA PRO A 57 -9.56 -15.86 -8.15
C PRO A 57 -8.25 -16.57 -7.79
N GLN A 58 -7.15 -16.27 -8.48
CA GLN A 58 -5.84 -16.86 -8.19
C GLN A 58 -5.15 -16.26 -6.95
N PHE A 59 -5.61 -15.12 -6.46
CA PHE A 59 -5.03 -14.46 -5.29
C PHE A 59 -5.88 -14.76 -4.06
N ALA A 60 -5.36 -15.62 -3.20
CA ALA A 60 -6.07 -16.08 -2.00
C ALA A 60 -6.22 -14.98 -0.94
N VAL A 61 -5.30 -14.02 -0.90
CA VAL A 61 -5.23 -12.95 0.11
C VAL A 61 -4.75 -11.63 -0.50
N PRO A 62 -5.21 -10.47 0.01
CA PRO A 62 -4.91 -9.16 -0.55
C PRO A 62 -3.41 -8.80 -0.59
N TYR A 63 -2.66 -9.20 0.43
CA TYR A 63 -1.25 -8.81 0.58
C TYR A 63 -0.30 -9.45 -0.44
N VAL A 64 -0.77 -10.42 -1.24
CA VAL A 64 0.07 -10.96 -2.33
C VAL A 64 0.17 -10.02 -3.52
N THR A 65 -0.69 -9.02 -3.59
CA THR A 65 -0.69 -8.01 -4.65
C THR A 65 -0.56 -6.59 -4.15
N GLY A 66 -1.18 -6.27 -3.01
CA GLY A 66 -1.24 -4.92 -2.46
C GLY A 66 -0.17 -4.63 -1.41
N PRO A 67 0.62 -3.56 -1.58
CA PRO A 67 1.46 -3.04 -0.51
C PRO A 67 0.65 -2.64 0.71
N GLU A 68 1.27 -2.67 1.88
CA GLU A 68 0.61 -2.48 3.16
C GLU A 68 1.31 -1.41 4.02
N TYR A 69 0.52 -0.41 4.46
CA TYR A 69 0.87 0.42 5.60
C TYR A 69 0.53 -0.36 6.87
N GLN A 70 1.56 -0.84 7.59
CA GLN A 70 1.40 -1.65 8.79
C GLN A 70 0.85 -0.86 9.97
N LEU A 71 -0.13 -1.43 10.65
CA LEU A 71 -0.72 -0.92 11.88
C LEU A 71 -0.56 -1.96 13.00
N ILE A 72 0.25 -1.65 14.02
CA ILE A 72 0.54 -2.59 15.10
C ILE A 72 0.81 -1.86 16.41
N ASP A 73 0.34 -2.42 17.52
CA ASP A 73 0.67 -1.98 18.87
C ASP A 73 1.97 -2.66 19.33
N GLU A 74 3.10 -2.15 18.82
CA GLU A 74 4.43 -2.73 19.06
C GLU A 74 4.75 -3.00 20.54
N PRO A 75 4.48 -2.05 21.49
CA PRO A 75 4.87 -2.25 22.88
C PRO A 75 4.14 -3.40 23.58
N ASN A 76 2.99 -3.79 23.09
CA ASN A 76 2.13 -4.81 23.69
C ASN A 76 1.96 -6.05 22.80
N PHE A 77 2.60 -6.10 21.62
CA PHE A 77 2.51 -7.26 20.75
C PHE A 77 3.18 -8.48 21.43
N PRO A 78 2.55 -9.66 21.43
CA PRO A 78 3.01 -10.78 22.23
C PRO A 78 4.31 -11.41 21.76
N GLU A 79 4.69 -11.21 20.50
CA GLU A 79 5.86 -11.80 19.89
C GLU A 79 6.91 -10.75 19.54
N PRO A 80 8.20 -11.11 19.49
CA PRO A 80 9.24 -10.21 18.97
C PRO A 80 8.96 -9.83 17.51
N LEU A 81 9.09 -8.54 17.21
CA LEU A 81 8.88 -8.00 15.87
C LEU A 81 10.20 -7.66 15.20
N GLU A 82 10.38 -8.13 14.00
CA GLU A 82 11.42 -7.63 13.10
C GLU A 82 11.12 -6.19 12.69
N GLU A 83 12.13 -5.42 12.32
CA GLU A 83 11.97 -4.01 11.96
C GLU A 83 10.94 -3.77 10.84
N TRP A 84 10.90 -4.67 9.88
CA TRP A 84 9.99 -4.60 8.74
C TRP A 84 8.54 -4.99 9.04
N GLN A 85 8.23 -5.40 10.28
CA GLN A 85 6.88 -5.73 10.77
C GLN A 85 6.28 -4.62 11.64
N LYS A 86 7.04 -3.56 11.93
CA LYS A 86 6.66 -2.52 12.87
C LYS A 86 5.71 -1.48 12.27
N LEU A 87 5.15 -0.65 13.14
CA LEU A 87 4.20 0.39 12.76
C LEU A 87 4.74 1.31 11.66
N GLY A 88 3.91 1.61 10.67
CA GLY A 88 4.16 2.62 9.65
C GLY A 88 5.11 2.19 8.54
N VAL A 89 5.66 0.98 8.59
CA VAL A 89 6.46 0.44 7.48
C VAL A 89 5.60 0.27 6.21
N ASP A 90 6.23 0.32 5.06
CA ASP A 90 5.76 -0.36 3.86
C ASP A 90 6.21 -1.83 4.02
N TYR A 91 5.26 -2.70 4.34
CA TYR A 91 5.51 -4.01 4.94
C TYR A 91 6.51 -4.85 4.16
N ALA A 92 7.62 -5.17 4.83
CA ALA A 92 8.75 -5.93 4.30
C ALA A 92 9.45 -5.29 3.06
N MET A 93 9.28 -3.98 2.86
CA MET A 93 9.92 -3.22 1.79
C MET A 93 10.72 -2.02 2.32
N HIS A 94 10.04 -1.06 2.96
CA HIS A 94 10.67 0.21 3.38
C HIS A 94 10.40 0.51 4.84
N LEU A 95 11.43 1.02 5.53
CA LEU A 95 11.38 1.34 6.95
C LEU A 95 11.15 2.84 7.17
N PRO A 96 10.33 3.24 8.15
CA PRO A 96 10.12 4.63 8.48
C PRO A 96 11.31 5.22 9.27
N ASP A 97 11.42 6.55 9.23
CA ASP A 97 12.29 7.32 10.12
C ASP A 97 11.66 7.38 11.52
N LYS A 98 12.15 6.52 12.41
CA LYS A 98 11.65 6.40 13.79
C LYS A 98 11.76 7.70 14.57
N SER A 99 12.71 8.57 14.26
CA SER A 99 12.89 9.86 14.94
C SER A 99 11.72 10.81 14.72
N LYS A 100 10.95 10.61 13.66
CA LYS A 100 9.76 11.41 13.30
C LYS A 100 8.46 10.82 13.82
N MET A 101 8.48 9.58 14.32
CA MET A 101 7.28 8.89 14.75
C MET A 101 6.79 9.41 16.10
N LYS A 102 5.55 9.88 16.15
CA LYS A 102 4.86 10.24 17.39
C LYS A 102 3.56 9.45 17.42
N VAL A 103 3.55 8.40 18.20
CA VAL A 103 2.42 7.48 18.36
C VAL A 103 1.65 7.86 19.62
N ASN A 104 0.33 7.99 19.51
CA ASN A 104 -0.53 8.13 20.68
C ASN A 104 -0.65 6.76 21.40
N PRO A 105 -0.83 6.76 22.71
CA PRO A 105 -0.90 5.53 23.51
C PRO A 105 -1.95 4.54 23.00
N GLN A 106 -1.74 3.27 23.30
CA GLN A 106 -2.67 2.19 22.99
C GLN A 106 -4.09 2.54 23.49
N GLY A 107 -5.09 2.30 22.63
CA GLY A 107 -6.48 2.65 22.91
C GLY A 107 -6.86 4.09 22.56
N GLU A 108 -5.91 4.93 22.19
CA GLU A 108 -6.16 6.27 21.66
C GLU A 108 -6.16 6.29 20.14
N TRP A 109 -6.81 7.32 19.58
CA TRP A 109 -6.86 7.51 18.14
C TRP A 109 -5.55 8.06 17.61
N ASN A 110 -5.05 7.43 16.55
CA ASN A 110 -3.96 7.91 15.71
C ASN A 110 -4.50 8.25 14.33
N ASN A 111 -3.84 9.16 13.63
CA ASN A 111 -4.12 9.49 12.24
C ASN A 111 -2.98 9.02 11.35
N SER A 112 -3.30 8.35 10.26
CA SER A 112 -2.34 8.01 9.21
C SER A 112 -2.78 8.54 7.86
N LYS A 113 -1.80 8.73 6.96
CA LYS A 113 -2.04 9.11 5.58
C LYS A 113 -1.05 8.40 4.68
N ILE A 114 -1.53 7.94 3.53
CA ILE A 114 -0.73 7.51 2.39
C ILE A 114 -0.92 8.55 1.29
N VAL A 115 0.18 9.02 0.71
CA VAL A 115 0.19 9.70 -0.59
C VAL A 115 0.76 8.73 -1.60
N PHE A 116 0.04 8.48 -2.68
CA PHE A 116 0.54 7.75 -3.84
C PHE A 116 0.38 8.63 -5.07
N ASP A 117 1.49 9.20 -5.56
CA ASP A 117 1.49 10.15 -6.66
C ASP A 117 2.43 9.69 -7.77
N ASN A 118 1.89 8.91 -8.75
CA ASN A 118 2.63 8.46 -9.93
C ASN A 118 3.93 7.68 -9.61
N GLY A 119 3.89 6.84 -8.58
CA GLY A 119 5.01 6.03 -8.12
C GLY A 119 5.74 6.62 -6.91
N HIS A 120 5.64 7.92 -6.66
CA HIS A 120 6.10 8.52 -5.41
C HIS A 120 5.14 8.16 -4.27
N VAL A 121 5.66 7.56 -3.21
CA VAL A 121 4.86 7.08 -2.07
C VAL A 121 5.34 7.74 -0.79
N GLU A 122 4.38 8.21 0.02
CA GLU A 122 4.66 8.73 1.35
C GLU A 122 3.76 8.05 2.40
N HIS A 123 4.32 7.72 3.55
CA HIS A 123 3.57 7.36 4.75
C HIS A 123 3.68 8.47 5.79
N TRP A 124 2.54 8.83 6.36
CA TRP A 124 2.41 9.85 7.39
C TRP A 124 1.77 9.29 8.65
N LEU A 125 2.22 9.73 9.81
CA LEU A 125 1.66 9.38 11.12
C LEU A 125 1.51 10.63 11.96
N ASN A 126 0.31 10.90 12.45
CA ASN A 126 -0.03 12.06 13.30
C ASN A 126 0.56 13.38 12.79
N GLY A 127 0.42 13.62 11.47
CA GLY A 127 0.86 14.84 10.79
C GLY A 127 2.35 14.91 10.44
N GLN A 128 3.13 13.86 10.73
CA GLN A 128 4.55 13.77 10.36
C GLN A 128 4.75 12.80 9.21
N LYS A 129 5.50 13.18 8.18
CA LYS A 129 5.96 12.26 7.15
C LYS A 129 7.07 11.38 7.73
N ILE A 130 6.78 10.08 7.83
CA ILE A 130 7.67 9.09 8.45
C ILE A 130 8.44 8.25 7.45
N LEU A 131 7.94 8.14 6.21
CA LEU A 131 8.54 7.34 5.15
C LEU A 131 8.23 7.96 3.80
N GLU A 132 9.19 7.88 2.87
CA GLU A 132 8.97 8.16 1.46
C GLU A 132 9.86 7.28 0.59
N PHE A 133 9.38 6.88 -0.57
CA PHE A 133 10.11 6.08 -1.56
C PHE A 133 9.51 6.23 -2.95
N GLU A 134 10.27 5.78 -3.97
CA GLU A 134 9.82 5.68 -5.35
C GLU A 134 9.53 4.21 -5.69
N ALA A 135 8.28 3.89 -5.99
CA ALA A 135 7.88 2.58 -6.47
C ALA A 135 8.35 2.36 -7.92
N TRP A 136 8.58 1.09 -8.26
CA TRP A 136 8.92 0.63 -9.61
C TRP A 136 10.26 1.12 -10.15
N THR A 137 11.17 1.56 -9.28
CA THR A 137 12.58 1.81 -9.59
C THR A 137 13.39 0.52 -9.49
N ASP A 138 14.62 0.52 -10.00
CA ASP A 138 15.50 -0.65 -9.92
C ASP A 138 15.74 -1.05 -8.44
N ASP A 139 15.95 -0.09 -7.54
CA ASP A 139 16.09 -0.33 -6.09
C ASP A 139 14.82 -0.97 -5.49
N TRP A 140 13.64 -0.49 -5.90
CA TRP A 140 12.37 -1.08 -5.46
C TRP A 140 12.23 -2.53 -5.93
N TYR A 141 12.56 -2.82 -7.21
CA TYR A 141 12.53 -4.18 -7.74
C TYR A 141 13.57 -5.08 -7.07
N GLU A 142 14.75 -4.58 -6.77
CA GLU A 142 15.78 -5.33 -6.04
C GLU A 142 15.27 -5.72 -4.65
N LYS A 143 14.72 -4.78 -3.87
CA LYS A 143 14.12 -5.04 -2.56
C LYS A 143 13.00 -6.09 -2.63
N LYS A 144 12.06 -5.90 -3.56
CA LYS A 144 10.96 -6.85 -3.77
C LYS A 144 11.47 -8.26 -4.04
N ASN A 145 12.44 -8.40 -4.93
CA ASN A 145 12.92 -9.70 -5.42
C ASN A 145 13.93 -10.38 -4.49
N SER A 146 14.53 -9.66 -3.55
CA SER A 146 15.48 -10.21 -2.56
C SER A 146 14.87 -10.49 -1.19
N GLY A 147 13.67 -9.96 -0.90
CA GLY A 147 13.01 -10.03 0.41
C GLY A 147 11.85 -11.02 0.47
N LYS A 148 10.94 -10.77 1.42
CA LYS A 148 9.72 -11.55 1.64
C LYS A 148 8.90 -11.75 0.37
N TRP A 149 8.89 -10.78 -0.52
CA TRP A 149 8.06 -10.75 -1.72
C TRP A 149 8.71 -11.40 -2.96
N ALA A 150 9.89 -12.00 -2.82
CA ALA A 150 10.59 -12.68 -3.92
C ALA A 150 9.72 -13.75 -4.61
N ASN A 151 8.87 -14.44 -3.85
CA ASN A 151 7.96 -15.46 -4.36
C ASN A 151 6.52 -14.94 -4.59
N ALA A 152 6.31 -13.63 -4.55
CA ALA A 152 5.04 -12.97 -4.86
C ALA A 152 5.20 -12.10 -6.12
N PRO A 153 5.14 -12.69 -7.33
CA PRO A 153 5.48 -11.98 -8.56
C PRO A 153 4.62 -10.74 -8.80
N GLU A 154 3.35 -10.77 -8.38
CA GLU A 154 2.39 -9.69 -8.59
C GLU A 154 2.40 -8.61 -7.49
N TYR A 155 3.19 -8.79 -6.42
CA TYR A 155 3.24 -7.82 -5.32
C TYR A 155 3.66 -6.43 -5.78
N GLY A 156 2.82 -5.43 -5.49
CA GLY A 156 3.09 -4.02 -5.73
C GLY A 156 3.16 -3.60 -7.20
N LEU A 157 2.85 -4.48 -8.16
CA LEU A 157 2.97 -4.16 -9.60
C LEU A 157 1.75 -3.41 -10.14
N ALA A 158 0.59 -3.54 -9.51
CA ALA A 158 -0.61 -2.88 -9.97
C ALA A 158 -0.53 -1.37 -9.74
N LYS A 159 -0.78 -0.60 -10.80
CA LYS A 159 -0.84 0.87 -10.74
C LYS A 159 -2.20 1.40 -10.29
N LYS A 160 -3.18 0.51 -10.20
CA LYS A 160 -4.55 0.80 -9.79
C LYS A 160 -5.15 -0.44 -9.14
N GLY A 161 -5.84 -0.25 -8.03
CA GLY A 161 -6.49 -1.33 -7.31
C GLY A 161 -7.42 -0.82 -6.22
N VAL A 162 -8.05 -1.74 -5.50
CA VAL A 162 -8.91 -1.40 -4.37
C VAL A 162 -8.05 -1.09 -3.13
N LEU A 163 -8.64 -0.37 -2.18
CA LEU A 163 -8.11 -0.20 -0.84
C LEU A 163 -8.67 -1.32 0.04
N CYS A 164 -7.88 -1.76 1.01
CA CYS A 164 -8.26 -2.88 1.85
C CYS A 164 -7.89 -2.62 3.31
N LEU A 165 -8.81 -2.90 4.22
CA LEU A 165 -8.55 -2.97 5.66
C LEU A 165 -8.40 -4.44 6.08
N GLN A 166 -7.36 -4.71 6.86
CA GLN A 166 -7.05 -6.03 7.36
C GLN A 166 -7.67 -6.26 8.74
N ASP A 167 -8.35 -7.39 8.93
CA ASP A 167 -8.62 -7.97 10.25
C ASP A 167 -7.61 -9.10 10.49
N HIS A 168 -6.72 -8.91 11.45
CA HIS A 168 -5.68 -9.87 11.85
C HIS A 168 -6.01 -10.54 13.19
N GLY A 169 -7.32 -10.73 13.47
CA GLY A 169 -7.79 -11.38 14.69
C GLY A 169 -7.81 -10.49 15.93
N TYR A 170 -7.52 -9.20 15.79
CA TYR A 170 -7.54 -8.22 16.87
C TYR A 170 -8.57 -7.12 16.62
N PRO A 171 -9.28 -6.64 17.66
CA PRO A 171 -10.15 -5.48 17.50
C PRO A 171 -9.37 -4.25 17.02
N ALA A 172 -9.80 -3.71 15.88
CA ALA A 172 -9.28 -2.50 15.29
C ALA A 172 -10.44 -1.61 14.86
N SER A 173 -10.35 -0.31 15.09
CA SER A 173 -11.39 0.65 14.77
C SER A 173 -10.85 1.71 13.81
N PHE A 174 -11.69 2.08 12.83
CA PHE A 174 -11.34 3.03 11.78
C PHE A 174 -12.46 4.05 11.62
N ARG A 175 -12.09 5.33 11.43
CA ARG A 175 -13.03 6.40 11.15
C ARG A 175 -12.38 7.49 10.31
N ASN A 176 -13.14 8.48 9.89
CA ASN A 176 -12.64 9.62 9.11
C ASN A 176 -11.81 9.22 7.88
N ILE A 177 -12.16 8.08 7.28
CA ILE A 177 -11.48 7.58 6.08
C ILE A 177 -11.84 8.49 4.91
N LYS A 178 -10.84 9.20 4.39
CA LYS A 178 -11.02 10.20 3.33
C LYS A 178 -10.00 9.97 2.24
N ILE A 179 -10.44 10.05 1.01
CA ILE A 179 -9.57 9.94 -0.16
C ILE A 179 -9.76 11.13 -1.09
N LYS A 180 -8.65 11.64 -1.60
CA LYS A 180 -8.58 12.62 -2.67
C LYS A 180 -7.81 12.00 -3.83
N GLU A 181 -8.44 11.83 -4.97
CA GLU A 181 -7.78 11.35 -6.17
C GLU A 181 -6.85 12.42 -6.73
N LEU A 182 -5.65 12.01 -7.12
CA LEU A 182 -4.64 12.86 -7.75
C LEU A 182 -4.60 12.62 -9.26
N PRO A 183 -4.24 13.63 -10.06
CA PRO A 183 -4.19 13.47 -11.50
C PRO A 183 -3.05 12.55 -11.92
N ARG A 184 -3.29 11.81 -13.01
CA ARG A 184 -2.23 11.07 -13.67
C ARG A 184 -1.25 12.06 -14.32
N LYS A 185 0.02 11.98 -13.96
CA LYS A 185 1.08 12.75 -14.63
C LYS A 185 1.51 11.96 -15.87
N SER A 186 1.06 12.37 -17.05
CA SER A 186 1.61 11.90 -18.32
C SER A 186 2.62 12.91 -18.85
N LYS A 187 3.84 12.47 -19.14
CA LYS A 187 4.73 13.22 -20.02
C LYS A 187 4.44 12.77 -21.45
N GLU A 188 4.03 13.69 -22.29
CA GLU A 188 4.10 13.44 -23.73
C GLU A 188 5.57 13.27 -24.11
N VAL A 189 5.88 12.13 -24.69
CA VAL A 189 7.21 11.84 -25.23
C VAL A 189 7.07 11.74 -26.72
N ASN A 190 7.85 12.53 -27.46
CA ASN A 190 7.92 12.37 -28.88
C ASN A 190 8.65 11.04 -29.20
N LEU A 191 7.90 10.07 -29.68
CA LEU A 191 8.43 8.74 -30.01
C LEU A 191 9.23 8.72 -31.32
N PHE A 192 9.07 9.74 -32.16
CA PHE A 192 9.83 9.88 -33.39
C PHE A 192 10.57 11.21 -33.41
N ASN A 193 11.87 11.16 -33.66
CA ASN A 193 12.74 12.35 -33.66
C ASN A 193 12.71 13.15 -34.96
N GLY A 194 12.03 12.65 -36.01
CA GLY A 194 11.94 13.29 -37.32
C GLY A 194 13.20 13.11 -38.20
N VAL A 195 14.20 12.35 -37.75
CA VAL A 195 15.51 12.25 -38.47
C VAL A 195 15.86 10.81 -38.82
N ASP A 196 15.68 9.90 -37.87
CA ASP A 196 16.06 8.48 -38.02
C ASP A 196 15.12 7.56 -37.27
N LEU A 197 15.33 6.26 -37.38
CA LEU A 197 14.54 5.23 -36.68
C LEU A 197 15.14 4.82 -35.32
N LYS A 198 15.96 5.64 -34.70
CA LYS A 198 16.52 5.35 -33.38
C LYS A 198 15.42 5.17 -32.34
N GLY A 199 15.41 4.04 -31.67
CA GLY A 199 14.35 3.67 -30.70
C GLY A 199 13.20 2.88 -31.33
N TRP A 200 13.31 2.52 -32.63
CA TRP A 200 12.36 1.69 -33.33
C TRP A 200 13.05 0.43 -33.86
N GLU A 201 12.40 -0.71 -33.75
CA GLU A 201 12.80 -1.96 -34.37
C GLU A 201 11.84 -2.32 -35.50
N ALA A 202 12.40 -2.63 -36.69
CA ALA A 202 11.61 -3.16 -37.80
C ALA A 202 11.32 -4.65 -37.52
N TYR A 203 10.05 -5.03 -37.57
CA TYR A 203 9.63 -6.42 -37.42
C TYR A 203 8.94 -6.87 -38.73
N GLY A 204 9.44 -7.95 -39.30
CA GLY A 204 8.94 -8.45 -40.59
C GLY A 204 9.97 -8.29 -41.70
N THR A 205 9.48 -8.38 -42.96
CA THR A 205 10.31 -8.33 -44.16
C THR A 205 10.25 -6.98 -44.90
N GLU A 206 9.44 -6.05 -44.43
CA GLU A 206 9.32 -4.70 -45.00
C GLU A 206 10.50 -3.84 -44.60
N LEU A 207 10.90 -2.96 -45.52
CA LEU A 207 11.94 -1.97 -45.27
C LEU A 207 11.32 -0.62 -44.92
N TRP A 208 11.68 -0.10 -43.75
CA TRP A 208 11.23 1.20 -43.27
C TRP A 208 12.39 2.21 -43.35
N TYR A 209 12.10 3.40 -43.81
CA TYR A 209 13.07 4.49 -43.88
C TYR A 209 12.38 5.84 -43.68
N VAL A 210 13.14 6.81 -43.19
CA VAL A 210 12.70 8.20 -43.13
C VAL A 210 12.89 8.83 -44.51
N LYS A 211 11.86 9.48 -45.00
CA LYS A 211 11.90 10.23 -46.26
C LYS A 211 11.77 11.72 -45.95
N ASP A 212 12.61 12.53 -46.57
CA ASP A 212 12.56 13.99 -46.51
C ASP A 212 11.27 14.59 -47.08
#